data_5b390425b5c67bede1db0844c2630cbb
#
_entry.id   5b390425b5c67bede1db0844c2630cbb
#
_cell.length_a   1.000
_cell.length_b   1.000
_cell.length_c   1.000
_cell.angle_alpha   90.00
_cell.angle_beta   90.00
_cell.angle_gamma   90.00
#
_symmetry.space_group_name_H-M   'P 1'
#
loop_
_entity.id
_entity.type
_entity.pdbx_description
1 polymer ?
#
loop_
_entity_poly.entity_id
_entity_poly.type
_entity_poly.pdbx_seq_one_letter_code
_entity_poly.pdbx_strand_id
1 'polypeptide(L)'
;MRHEYLAALHHSGSAVPDAGWALQWITLWRGNELHAAAPLYLKNHSYGEYVFDWAWANAYAQHGLPYYPKAVVAVPFTPVPGPRLLGRNAAARQALVHALKRHAQAEDWSSVHVLFAPPADMEAAQAEGLMPRQTVQFHWHNVVPGIGGAEGSATGQFQDFGHFLASLSQDKRKKIKQERRRVAEAGIAFTALRGTEIQAADWDFFYRCYARTYYEHGNPPYLSRDFFHRLAQTQPGYWLLFIAHNAQGERVACSLIALSDTSPNPQAAYGRYWGALQRVDCLHFEACYYQPLAWCMAHGVQRFEGGAQGEHKMARALLPTATHSAHWLAHPAFSDAVERFLEREGEGVAQYLDHLEQRSPFRKAG
;
A
#
# COMPACT_ATOMS: atom_id res chain seq x y z
N MET A 1 3.91 10.49 2.32
CA MET A 1 4.78 10.28 3.50
C MET A 1 4.58 11.45 4.45
N ARG A 2 4.37 11.17 5.75
CA ARG A 2 4.12 12.19 6.78
C ARG A 2 5.08 11.97 7.95
N HIS A 3 5.56 13.08 8.53
CA HIS A 3 6.48 13.04 9.67
C HIS A 3 5.87 12.28 10.86
N GLU A 4 4.64 12.59 11.21
CA GLU A 4 3.93 12.02 12.37
C GLU A 4 3.78 10.49 12.25
N TYR A 5 3.58 9.99 11.02
CA TYR A 5 3.50 8.56 10.77
C TYR A 5 4.84 7.86 10.97
N LEU A 6 5.93 8.43 10.44
CA LEU A 6 7.28 7.91 10.63
C LEU A 6 7.70 7.98 12.10
N ALA A 7 7.43 9.12 12.77
CA ALA A 7 7.70 9.29 14.19
C ALA A 7 6.94 8.25 15.04
N ALA A 8 5.67 7.98 14.72
CA ALA A 8 4.90 6.94 15.39
C ALA A 8 5.51 5.54 15.21
N LEU A 9 6.00 5.19 14.01
CA LEU A 9 6.69 3.92 13.75
C LEU A 9 7.94 3.75 14.63
N HIS A 10 8.74 4.82 14.78
CA HIS A 10 9.98 4.76 15.56
C HIS A 10 9.72 4.77 17.06
N HIS A 11 8.94 5.74 17.53
CA HIS A 11 8.67 5.90 18.97
C HIS A 11 7.87 4.75 19.58
N SER A 12 7.11 4.02 18.77
CA SER A 12 6.37 2.83 19.22
C SER A 12 7.19 1.54 19.22
N GLY A 13 8.45 1.59 18.76
CA GLY A 13 9.28 0.40 18.59
C GLY A 13 8.88 -0.48 17.39
N SER A 14 7.93 -0.04 16.54
CA SER A 14 7.48 -0.86 15.40
C SER A 14 8.50 -0.89 14.26
N ALA A 15 9.26 0.19 14.03
CA ALA A 15 10.31 0.26 13.03
C ALA A 15 11.62 0.75 13.66
N VAL A 16 12.32 -0.15 14.32
CA VAL A 16 13.58 0.08 15.04
C VAL A 16 14.62 -1.00 14.66
N PRO A 17 15.90 -0.85 15.00
CA PRO A 17 16.93 -1.86 14.67
C PRO A 17 16.55 -3.29 15.08
N ASP A 18 15.98 -3.49 16.25
CA ASP A 18 15.56 -4.82 16.74
C ASP A 18 14.43 -5.43 15.88
N ALA A 19 13.61 -4.60 15.23
CA ALA A 19 12.62 -5.01 14.25
C ALA A 19 13.21 -5.09 12.82
N GLY A 20 14.50 -4.95 12.66
CA GLY A 20 15.20 -4.97 11.38
C GLY A 20 15.06 -3.70 10.55
N TRP A 21 14.72 -2.57 11.16
CA TRP A 21 14.57 -1.26 10.51
C TRP A 21 15.44 -0.21 11.21
N ALA A 22 16.75 -0.20 10.92
CA ALA A 22 17.65 0.80 11.49
C ALA A 22 17.53 2.12 10.69
N LEU A 23 16.83 3.09 11.25
CA LEU A 23 16.63 4.39 10.59
C LEU A 23 17.94 5.18 10.49
N GLN A 24 18.19 5.64 9.28
CA GLN A 24 19.17 6.69 8.97
C GLN A 24 18.49 7.72 8.05
N TRP A 25 18.66 9.01 8.35
CA TRP A 25 18.23 10.05 7.44
C TRP A 25 19.39 10.42 6.52
N ILE A 26 19.14 10.40 5.22
CA ILE A 26 20.05 11.05 4.28
C ILE A 26 19.49 12.42 3.92
N THR A 27 20.33 13.45 4.04
CA THR A 27 19.95 14.84 3.78
C THR A 27 21.03 15.54 2.94
N LEU A 28 20.60 16.35 1.98
CA LEU A 28 21.47 17.19 1.19
C LEU A 28 21.25 18.66 1.54
N TRP A 29 22.35 19.34 1.85
CA TRP A 29 22.35 20.75 2.23
C TRP A 29 23.17 21.59 1.28
N ARG A 30 22.71 22.80 1.03
CA ARG A 30 23.49 23.82 0.34
C ARG A 30 23.61 25.05 1.27
N GLY A 31 24.76 25.20 1.88
CA GLY A 31 24.89 26.09 3.03
C GLY A 31 23.95 25.61 4.17
N ASN A 32 23.06 26.49 4.61
CA ASN A 32 22.07 26.19 5.66
C ASN A 32 20.69 25.78 5.12
N GLU A 33 20.55 25.58 3.80
CA GLU A 33 19.29 25.18 3.20
C GLU A 33 19.22 23.68 2.94
N LEU A 34 18.15 23.02 3.42
CA LEU A 34 17.85 21.65 3.09
C LEU A 34 17.31 21.56 1.64
N HIS A 35 18.04 20.89 0.77
CA HIS A 35 17.68 20.69 -0.63
C HIS A 35 16.96 19.39 -0.91
N ALA A 36 17.37 18.32 -0.24
CA ALA A 36 16.70 17.03 -0.35
C ALA A 36 16.87 16.19 0.92
N ALA A 37 15.95 15.24 1.14
CA ALA A 37 16.00 14.29 2.22
C ALA A 37 15.27 12.99 1.84
N ALA A 38 15.71 11.85 2.41
CA ALA A 38 14.96 10.61 2.34
C ALA A 38 15.08 9.84 3.66
N PRO A 39 14.02 9.13 4.10
CA PRO A 39 14.12 8.17 5.18
C PRO A 39 14.82 6.92 4.63
N LEU A 40 16.03 6.71 5.05
CA LEU A 40 16.84 5.55 4.71
C LEU A 40 16.82 4.58 5.89
N TYR A 41 16.66 3.30 5.59
CA TYR A 41 16.73 2.23 6.59
C TYR A 41 17.80 1.22 6.20
N LEU A 42 18.64 0.86 7.14
CA LEU A 42 19.46 -0.34 7.02
C LEU A 42 18.64 -1.54 7.45
N LYS A 43 18.59 -2.53 6.58
CA LYS A 43 17.81 -3.74 6.77
C LYS A 43 18.72 -4.95 6.92
N ASN A 44 18.44 -5.79 7.91
CA ASN A 44 19.09 -7.09 8.11
C ASN A 44 18.24 -8.27 7.65
N HIS A 45 17.04 -7.99 7.08
CA HIS A 45 16.13 -8.94 6.46
C HIS A 45 15.13 -8.20 5.55
N SER A 46 14.38 -8.90 4.70
CA SER A 46 13.44 -8.29 3.73
C SER A 46 11.98 -8.27 4.19
N TYR A 47 11.68 -8.56 5.45
CA TYR A 47 10.31 -8.49 5.96
C TYR A 47 9.79 -7.05 6.06
N GLY A 48 8.49 -6.88 5.76
CA GLY A 48 7.79 -5.61 5.90
C GLY A 48 7.98 -4.61 4.75
N GLU A 49 8.68 -5.01 3.68
CA GLU A 49 8.96 -4.18 2.49
C GLU A 49 7.87 -4.28 1.42
N TYR A 50 7.22 -5.45 1.28
CA TYR A 50 6.22 -5.77 0.25
C TYR A 50 6.72 -5.70 -1.20
N VAL A 51 8.02 -5.55 -1.41
CA VAL A 51 8.73 -5.76 -2.68
C VAL A 51 9.71 -6.89 -2.43
N PHE A 52 9.41 -8.08 -2.97
CA PHE A 52 10.09 -9.32 -2.56
C PHE A 52 11.39 -9.50 -3.35
N ASP A 53 12.51 -9.56 -2.64
CA ASP A 53 13.87 -9.79 -3.17
C ASP A 53 14.52 -11.06 -2.62
N TRP A 54 13.72 -12.00 -2.12
CA TRP A 54 14.19 -13.26 -1.56
C TRP A 54 15.08 -14.06 -2.52
N ALA A 55 14.78 -14.03 -3.83
CA ALA A 55 15.60 -14.70 -4.84
C ALA A 55 17.02 -14.11 -4.90
N TRP A 56 17.16 -12.80 -4.72
CA TRP A 56 18.47 -12.12 -4.71
C TRP A 56 19.24 -12.46 -3.43
N ALA A 57 18.59 -12.37 -2.28
CA ALA A 57 19.20 -12.75 -1.00
C ALA A 57 19.68 -14.20 -1.01
N ASN A 58 18.88 -15.12 -1.54
CA ASN A 58 19.26 -16.53 -1.70
C ASN A 58 20.44 -16.72 -2.66
N ALA A 59 20.49 -15.99 -3.78
CA ALA A 59 21.60 -16.05 -4.71
C ALA A 59 22.91 -15.60 -4.05
N TYR A 60 22.89 -14.50 -3.28
CA TYR A 60 24.06 -14.07 -2.50
C TYR A 60 24.52 -15.15 -1.52
N ALA A 61 23.60 -15.72 -0.74
CA ALA A 61 23.90 -16.78 0.23
C ALA A 61 24.50 -18.02 -0.43
N GLN A 62 23.99 -18.45 -1.60
CA GLN A 62 24.52 -19.59 -2.37
C GLN A 62 25.97 -19.37 -2.83
N HIS A 63 26.39 -18.12 -3.02
CA HIS A 63 27.77 -17.77 -3.39
C HIS A 63 28.64 -17.36 -2.20
N GLY A 64 28.15 -17.53 -0.97
CA GLY A 64 28.89 -17.18 0.25
C GLY A 64 29.08 -15.68 0.47
N LEU A 65 28.25 -14.85 -0.13
CA LEU A 65 28.30 -13.38 -0.04
C LEU A 65 27.18 -12.84 0.86
N PRO A 66 27.44 -11.80 1.65
CA PRO A 66 26.42 -11.17 2.47
C PRO A 66 25.51 -10.29 1.61
N TYR A 67 24.18 -10.52 1.69
CA TYR A 67 23.17 -9.63 1.11
C TYR A 67 22.78 -8.51 2.09
N TYR A 68 22.85 -8.77 3.36
CA TYR A 68 22.56 -7.82 4.42
C TYR A 68 23.85 -7.30 5.07
N PRO A 69 23.92 -6.03 5.52
CA PRO A 69 22.84 -5.05 5.45
C PRO A 69 22.62 -4.50 4.05
N LYS A 70 21.35 -4.17 3.75
CA LYS A 70 20.96 -3.45 2.55
C LYS A 70 20.29 -2.12 2.90
N ALA A 71 20.38 -1.14 2.00
CA ALA A 71 19.79 0.19 2.17
C ALA A 71 18.40 0.27 1.52
N VAL A 72 17.38 0.69 2.26
CA VAL A 72 15.99 0.77 1.77
C VAL A 72 15.41 2.14 2.05
N VAL A 73 14.99 2.84 1.00
CA VAL A 73 14.22 4.08 1.06
C VAL A 73 12.74 3.72 0.90
N ALA A 74 12.01 3.69 2.00
CA ALA A 74 10.62 3.26 2.05
C ALA A 74 9.87 3.88 3.23
N VAL A 75 8.57 3.66 3.29
CA VAL A 75 7.79 3.79 4.52
C VAL A 75 7.57 2.39 5.07
N PRO A 76 8.11 2.03 6.24
CA PRO A 76 8.02 0.68 6.79
C PRO A 76 6.58 0.18 6.86
N PHE A 77 6.37 -1.10 6.55
CA PHE A 77 5.08 -1.81 6.59
C PHE A 77 3.96 -1.15 5.75
N THR A 78 4.34 -0.33 4.73
CA THR A 78 3.37 0.52 4.02
C THR A 78 3.55 0.40 2.51
N PRO A 79 2.86 -0.56 1.84
CA PRO A 79 2.92 -0.75 0.40
C PRO A 79 2.01 0.27 -0.34
N VAL A 80 2.20 1.55 -0.07
CA VAL A 80 1.45 2.64 -0.70
C VAL A 80 2.40 3.49 -1.53
N PRO A 81 2.16 3.65 -2.85
CA PRO A 81 2.95 4.52 -3.69
C PRO A 81 2.92 5.98 -3.22
N GLY A 82 4.07 6.66 -3.29
CA GLY A 82 4.16 8.06 -2.93
C GLY A 82 5.61 8.54 -2.81
N PRO A 83 5.86 9.84 -2.59
CA PRO A 83 7.20 10.41 -2.56
C PRO A 83 8.12 9.69 -1.57
N ARG A 84 9.30 9.33 -2.04
CA ARG A 84 10.40 8.74 -1.26
C ARG A 84 11.61 9.65 -1.22
N LEU A 85 11.86 10.35 -2.34
CA LEU A 85 12.94 11.30 -2.49
C LEU A 85 12.38 12.72 -2.35
N LEU A 86 12.45 13.29 -1.15
CA LEU A 86 11.95 14.62 -0.86
C LEU A 86 12.97 15.66 -1.37
N GLY A 87 12.89 16.04 -2.63
CA GLY A 87 13.76 17.02 -3.26
C GLY A 87 13.01 18.27 -3.71
N ARG A 88 13.62 19.46 -3.58
CA ARG A 88 13.03 20.73 -4.03
C ARG A 88 12.74 20.76 -5.53
N ASN A 89 13.49 19.99 -6.31
CA ASN A 89 13.35 19.86 -7.77
C ASN A 89 13.95 18.53 -8.25
N ALA A 90 13.88 18.25 -9.55
CA ALA A 90 14.40 17.02 -10.14
C ALA A 90 15.92 16.85 -9.90
N ALA A 91 16.71 17.91 -10.07
CA ALA A 91 18.16 17.86 -9.84
C ALA A 91 18.51 17.54 -8.37
N ALA A 92 17.74 18.05 -7.40
CA ALA A 92 17.94 17.74 -6.00
C ALA A 92 17.59 16.28 -5.68
N ARG A 93 16.54 15.71 -6.29
CA ARG A 93 16.22 14.28 -6.16
C ARG A 93 17.30 13.40 -6.78
N GLN A 94 17.79 13.74 -7.97
CA GLN A 94 18.88 13.02 -8.62
C GLN A 94 20.17 13.07 -7.79
N ALA A 95 20.56 14.24 -7.28
CA ALA A 95 21.72 14.38 -6.40
C ALA A 95 21.57 13.55 -5.11
N LEU A 96 20.35 13.41 -4.58
CA LEU A 96 20.07 12.56 -3.42
C LEU A 96 20.30 11.07 -3.74
N VAL A 97 19.86 10.59 -4.90
CA VAL A 97 20.11 9.21 -5.34
C VAL A 97 21.62 8.98 -5.55
N HIS A 98 22.31 9.93 -6.16
CA HIS A 98 23.77 9.87 -6.29
C HIS A 98 24.46 9.74 -4.94
N ALA A 99 24.08 10.57 -3.96
CA ALA A 99 24.60 10.52 -2.60
C ALA A 99 24.30 9.18 -1.91
N LEU A 100 23.09 8.63 -2.08
CA LEU A 100 22.71 7.30 -1.57
C LEU A 100 23.63 6.20 -2.09
N LYS A 101 23.88 6.14 -3.40
CA LYS A 101 24.80 5.17 -4.01
C LYS A 101 26.22 5.32 -3.48
N ARG A 102 26.72 6.56 -3.45
CA ARG A 102 28.07 6.85 -2.93
C ARG A 102 28.24 6.43 -1.47
N HIS A 103 27.21 6.71 -0.67
CA HIS A 103 27.21 6.31 0.73
C HIS A 103 27.17 4.78 0.88
N ALA A 104 26.31 4.10 0.14
CA ALA A 104 26.25 2.64 0.14
C ALA A 104 27.57 1.98 -0.26
N GLN A 105 28.26 2.55 -1.25
CA GLN A 105 29.59 2.08 -1.67
C GLN A 105 30.66 2.30 -0.58
N ALA A 106 30.60 3.45 0.11
CA ALA A 106 31.56 3.77 1.17
C ALA A 106 31.39 2.88 2.43
N GLU A 107 30.16 2.45 2.68
CA GLU A 107 29.79 1.62 3.85
C GLU A 107 29.70 0.11 3.50
N ASP A 108 30.12 -0.29 2.32
CA ASP A 108 30.07 -1.67 1.81
C ASP A 108 28.67 -2.33 1.91
N TRP A 109 27.58 -1.54 1.74
CA TRP A 109 26.24 -2.11 1.69
C TRP A 109 26.01 -2.83 0.35
N SER A 110 25.33 -3.96 0.41
CA SER A 110 25.10 -4.82 -0.77
C SER A 110 24.28 -4.15 -1.86
N SER A 111 23.34 -3.27 -1.48
CA SER A 111 22.34 -2.72 -2.42
C SER A 111 21.60 -1.50 -1.86
N VAL A 112 20.98 -0.75 -2.77
CA VAL A 112 20.07 0.37 -2.48
C VAL A 112 18.72 0.10 -3.17
N HIS A 113 17.62 0.27 -2.43
CA HIS A 113 16.26 0.05 -2.92
C HIS A 113 15.38 1.26 -2.61
N VAL A 114 14.69 1.79 -3.62
CA VAL A 114 13.67 2.84 -3.47
C VAL A 114 12.32 2.23 -3.80
N LEU A 115 11.47 2.03 -2.78
CA LEU A 115 10.26 1.21 -2.90
C LEU A 115 8.99 2.05 -3.03
N PHE A 116 8.06 1.62 -3.91
CA PHE A 116 6.78 2.30 -4.18
C PHE A 116 6.95 3.77 -4.58
N ALA A 117 7.93 4.02 -5.44
CA ALA A 117 8.32 5.34 -5.90
C ALA A 117 7.35 5.89 -6.97
N PRO A 118 7.00 7.19 -6.92
CA PRO A 118 6.25 7.85 -7.97
C PRO A 118 7.15 8.13 -9.20
N PRO A 119 6.56 8.51 -10.36
CA PRO A 119 7.32 8.74 -11.60
C PRO A 119 8.54 9.65 -11.43
N ALA A 120 8.39 10.79 -10.75
CA ALA A 120 9.49 11.74 -10.55
C ALA A 120 10.67 11.18 -9.72
N ASP A 121 10.41 10.27 -8.79
CA ASP A 121 11.46 9.58 -8.03
C ASP A 121 12.10 8.47 -8.88
N MET A 122 11.31 7.79 -9.71
CA MET A 122 11.79 6.78 -10.66
C MET A 122 12.70 7.39 -11.72
N GLU A 123 12.33 8.55 -12.29
CA GLU A 123 13.18 9.30 -13.23
C GLU A 123 14.54 9.63 -12.59
N ALA A 124 14.54 10.15 -11.37
CA ALA A 124 15.78 10.48 -10.65
C ALA A 124 16.64 9.23 -10.36
N ALA A 125 15.99 8.12 -9.99
CA ALA A 125 16.66 6.86 -9.71
C ALA A 125 17.29 6.24 -10.98
N GLN A 126 16.55 6.21 -12.08
CA GLN A 126 17.04 5.68 -13.37
C GLN A 126 18.16 6.55 -13.97
N ALA A 127 18.09 7.87 -13.83
CA ALA A 127 19.17 8.79 -14.25
C ALA A 127 20.50 8.51 -13.53
N GLU A 128 20.47 7.93 -12.33
CA GLU A 128 21.64 7.48 -11.56
C GLU A 128 21.94 5.97 -11.73
N GLY A 129 21.28 5.30 -12.69
CA GLY A 129 21.54 3.91 -13.04
C GLY A 129 20.96 2.90 -12.05
N LEU A 130 19.89 3.22 -11.34
CA LEU A 130 19.11 2.22 -10.63
C LEU A 130 18.19 1.49 -11.61
N MET A 131 18.12 0.16 -11.50
CA MET A 131 17.29 -0.69 -12.32
C MET A 131 15.81 -0.56 -11.90
N PRO A 132 14.89 -0.28 -12.83
CA PRO A 132 13.47 -0.21 -12.53
C PRO A 132 12.88 -1.61 -12.33
N ARG A 133 11.94 -1.73 -11.40
CA ARG A 133 11.10 -2.91 -11.20
C ARG A 133 9.64 -2.52 -11.10
N GLN A 134 8.79 -3.28 -11.75
CA GLN A 134 7.36 -3.09 -11.75
C GLN A 134 6.68 -4.25 -11.02
N THR A 135 5.69 -3.92 -10.18
CA THR A 135 4.79 -4.89 -9.54
C THR A 135 3.34 -4.45 -9.72
N VAL A 136 2.38 -5.29 -9.36
CA VAL A 136 0.96 -5.02 -9.58
C VAL A 136 0.23 -4.91 -8.24
N GLN A 137 -0.55 -3.86 -8.09
CA GLN A 137 -1.59 -3.70 -7.06
C GLN A 137 -2.97 -3.61 -7.71
N PHE A 138 -4.01 -3.49 -6.88
CA PHE A 138 -5.39 -3.40 -7.36
C PHE A 138 -6.06 -2.19 -6.75
N HIS A 139 -6.41 -1.22 -7.60
CA HIS A 139 -7.02 0.05 -7.19
C HIS A 139 -8.40 0.21 -7.82
N TRP A 140 -9.32 0.79 -7.07
CA TRP A 140 -10.59 1.26 -7.61
C TRP A 140 -10.49 2.75 -7.91
N HIS A 141 -11.04 3.15 -9.05
CA HIS A 141 -11.16 4.55 -9.44
C HIS A 141 -12.63 4.93 -9.51
N ASN A 142 -12.96 6.11 -8.95
CA ASN A 142 -14.31 6.67 -8.98
C ASN A 142 -14.61 7.27 -10.34
N VAL A 143 -14.59 6.44 -11.36
CA VAL A 143 -14.78 6.81 -12.76
C VAL A 143 -15.75 5.83 -13.40
N VAL A 144 -16.83 6.34 -13.97
CA VAL A 144 -17.78 5.54 -14.74
C VAL A 144 -17.14 5.23 -16.10
N PRO A 145 -16.93 3.94 -16.45
CA PRO A 145 -16.38 3.58 -17.76
C PRO A 145 -17.31 4.10 -18.88
N GLY A 146 -16.72 4.74 -19.88
CA GLY A 146 -17.46 5.23 -21.06
C GLY A 146 -18.13 4.11 -21.83
N ILE A 147 -19.36 4.31 -22.29
CA ILE A 147 -20.03 3.41 -23.23
C ILE A 147 -19.45 3.71 -24.61
N GLY A 148 -18.54 2.86 -25.10
CA GLY A 148 -18.04 3.03 -26.46
C GLY A 148 -16.52 2.98 -26.66
N GLY A 149 -15.79 2.18 -25.90
CA GLY A 149 -14.49 1.59 -26.31
C GLY A 149 -13.33 2.53 -26.72
N ALA A 150 -13.46 3.84 -26.60
CA ALA A 150 -12.33 4.75 -26.76
C ALA A 150 -11.67 4.93 -25.39
N GLU A 151 -10.39 4.53 -25.26
CA GLU A 151 -9.56 4.88 -24.12
C GLU A 151 -9.67 6.39 -23.85
N GLY A 152 -10.18 6.75 -22.66
CA GLY A 152 -10.18 8.11 -22.17
C GLY A 152 -11.52 8.85 -22.04
N SER A 153 -12.67 8.33 -22.46
CA SER A 153 -13.96 9.01 -22.21
C SER A 153 -14.58 8.59 -20.87
N ALA A 154 -14.06 9.17 -19.77
CA ALA A 154 -14.70 9.10 -18.47
C ALA A 154 -16.01 9.91 -18.51
N THR A 155 -17.14 9.29 -18.16
CA THR A 155 -18.45 9.96 -18.18
C THR A 155 -18.88 10.56 -16.83
N GLY A 156 -17.92 10.67 -15.87
CA GLY A 156 -18.17 11.21 -14.54
C GLY A 156 -17.84 10.23 -13.42
N GLN A 157 -18.25 10.56 -12.20
CA GLN A 157 -18.08 9.75 -11.02
C GLN A 157 -19.31 8.87 -10.77
N PHE A 158 -19.10 7.76 -10.03
CA PHE A 158 -20.22 7.00 -9.50
C PHE A 158 -21.00 7.85 -8.48
N GLN A 159 -22.30 7.94 -8.64
CA GLN A 159 -23.16 8.69 -7.74
C GLN A 159 -23.38 7.97 -6.41
N ASP A 160 -23.52 6.64 -6.48
CA ASP A 160 -23.74 5.77 -5.34
C ASP A 160 -23.35 4.32 -5.66
N PHE A 161 -23.48 3.45 -4.67
CA PHE A 161 -23.16 2.02 -4.82
C PHE A 161 -24.11 1.30 -5.79
N GLY A 162 -25.35 1.76 -5.97
CA GLY A 162 -26.30 1.24 -6.95
C GLY A 162 -25.86 1.54 -8.37
N HIS A 163 -25.44 2.78 -8.65
CA HIS A 163 -24.86 3.19 -9.93
C HIS A 163 -23.59 2.38 -10.23
N PHE A 164 -22.70 2.22 -9.25
CA PHE A 164 -21.52 1.35 -9.38
C PHE A 164 -21.89 -0.09 -9.75
N LEU A 165 -22.82 -0.71 -9.03
CA LEU A 165 -23.30 -2.06 -9.35
C LEU A 165 -23.90 -2.14 -10.77
N ALA A 166 -24.59 -1.10 -11.22
CA ALA A 166 -25.18 -1.04 -12.55
C ALA A 166 -24.13 -1.03 -13.66
N SER A 167 -22.91 -0.53 -13.43
CA SER A 167 -21.81 -0.53 -14.39
C SER A 167 -21.15 -1.89 -14.58
N LEU A 168 -21.31 -2.81 -13.62
CA LEU A 168 -20.68 -4.12 -13.63
C LEU A 168 -21.40 -5.12 -14.55
N SER A 169 -20.67 -6.14 -15.01
CA SER A 169 -21.26 -7.30 -15.66
C SER A 169 -22.28 -8.01 -14.76
N GLN A 170 -23.24 -8.68 -15.36
CA GLN A 170 -24.35 -9.33 -14.62
C GLN A 170 -23.84 -10.27 -13.53
N ASP A 171 -22.85 -11.10 -13.86
CA ASP A 171 -22.31 -12.09 -12.91
C ASP A 171 -21.62 -11.42 -11.72
N LYS A 172 -20.81 -10.38 -11.96
CA LYS A 172 -20.12 -9.64 -10.90
C LYS A 172 -21.12 -8.93 -9.98
N ARG A 173 -22.11 -8.25 -10.58
CA ARG A 173 -23.20 -7.60 -9.85
C ARG A 173 -24.01 -8.60 -8.99
N LYS A 174 -24.37 -9.76 -9.57
CA LYS A 174 -25.09 -10.82 -8.85
C LYS A 174 -24.27 -11.33 -7.67
N LYS A 175 -23.00 -11.60 -7.88
CA LYS A 175 -22.09 -12.08 -6.83
C LYS A 175 -21.97 -11.08 -5.68
N ILE A 176 -21.72 -9.79 -5.97
CA ILE A 176 -21.60 -8.75 -4.93
C ILE A 176 -22.90 -8.62 -4.13
N LYS A 177 -24.06 -8.60 -4.82
CA LYS A 177 -25.38 -8.56 -4.15
C LYS A 177 -25.57 -9.76 -3.24
N GLN A 178 -25.17 -10.96 -3.64
CA GLN A 178 -25.29 -12.18 -2.85
C GLN A 178 -24.35 -12.14 -1.61
N GLU A 179 -23.11 -11.69 -1.78
CA GLU A 179 -22.15 -11.56 -0.68
C GLU A 179 -22.66 -10.59 0.39
N ARG A 180 -23.13 -9.40 -0.04
CA ARG A 180 -23.72 -8.41 0.87
C ARG A 180 -24.97 -8.90 1.57
N ARG A 181 -25.85 -9.62 0.84
CA ARG A 181 -27.05 -10.22 1.41
C ARG A 181 -26.73 -11.22 2.51
N ARG A 182 -25.73 -12.11 2.32
CA ARG A 182 -25.29 -13.07 3.34
C ARG A 182 -24.85 -12.38 4.64
N VAL A 183 -24.13 -11.28 4.53
CA VAL A 183 -23.70 -10.51 5.71
C VAL A 183 -24.90 -9.88 6.42
N ALA A 184 -25.86 -9.33 5.68
CA ALA A 184 -27.08 -8.75 6.23
C ALA A 184 -27.98 -9.82 6.88
N GLU A 185 -28.15 -10.99 6.24
CA GLU A 185 -28.91 -12.14 6.78
C GLU A 185 -28.27 -12.72 8.05
N ALA A 186 -26.94 -12.58 8.20
CA ALA A 186 -26.24 -12.91 9.44
C ALA A 186 -26.43 -11.86 10.56
N GLY A 187 -27.25 -10.84 10.34
CA GLY A 187 -27.57 -9.80 11.32
C GLY A 187 -26.43 -8.80 11.55
N ILE A 188 -25.51 -8.66 10.59
CA ILE A 188 -24.37 -7.74 10.73
C ILE A 188 -24.75 -6.34 10.22
N ALA A 189 -24.51 -5.35 11.08
CA ALA A 189 -24.59 -3.92 10.75
C ALA A 189 -23.21 -3.27 10.88
N PHE A 190 -23.01 -2.14 10.18
CA PHE A 190 -21.73 -1.41 10.21
C PHE A 190 -21.91 0.02 10.73
N THR A 191 -20.93 0.46 11.51
CA THR A 191 -20.73 1.87 11.87
C THR A 191 -19.41 2.34 11.24
N ALA A 192 -19.44 3.52 10.59
CA ALA A 192 -18.25 4.20 10.10
C ALA A 192 -17.92 5.35 11.05
N LEU A 193 -16.70 5.36 11.57
CA LEU A 193 -16.18 6.40 12.47
C LEU A 193 -14.97 7.07 11.81
N ARG A 194 -14.93 8.41 11.81
CA ARG A 194 -13.83 9.16 11.21
C ARG A 194 -13.17 10.11 12.20
N GLY A 195 -11.85 10.17 12.16
CA GLY A 195 -11.09 11.16 12.89
C GLY A 195 -11.27 11.04 14.40
N THR A 196 -11.74 12.10 15.02
CA THR A 196 -11.97 12.17 16.48
C THR A 196 -13.22 11.41 16.95
N GLU A 197 -14.06 10.92 16.05
CA GLU A 197 -15.16 10.00 16.37
C GLU A 197 -14.64 8.64 16.83
N ILE A 198 -13.42 8.25 16.39
CA ILE A 198 -12.77 7.00 16.80
C ILE A 198 -12.23 7.17 18.22
N GLN A 199 -12.94 6.65 19.19
CA GLN A 199 -12.58 6.75 20.59
C GLN A 199 -11.50 5.74 20.99
N ALA A 200 -10.88 5.88 22.16
CA ALA A 200 -9.85 4.97 22.67
C ALA A 200 -10.31 3.50 22.69
N ALA A 201 -11.56 3.25 23.10
CA ALA A 201 -12.16 1.92 23.13
C ALA A 201 -12.34 1.31 21.71
N ASP A 202 -12.49 2.14 20.66
CA ASP A 202 -12.58 1.69 19.27
C ASP A 202 -11.20 1.29 18.75
N TRP A 203 -10.16 2.07 19.10
CA TRP A 203 -8.78 1.71 18.81
C TRP A 203 -8.33 0.44 19.51
N ASP A 204 -8.77 0.20 20.76
CA ASP A 204 -8.50 -1.03 21.51
C ASP A 204 -9.19 -2.24 20.86
N PHE A 205 -10.43 -2.07 20.43
CA PHE A 205 -11.16 -3.10 19.69
C PHE A 205 -10.47 -3.41 18.35
N PHE A 206 -10.13 -2.35 17.60
CA PHE A 206 -9.39 -2.50 16.33
C PHE A 206 -8.08 -3.27 16.54
N TYR A 207 -7.29 -2.91 17.54
CA TYR A 207 -6.01 -3.58 17.78
C TYR A 207 -6.17 -5.06 18.14
N ARG A 208 -7.19 -5.43 18.91
CA ARG A 208 -7.50 -6.85 19.17
C ARG A 208 -7.79 -7.62 17.88
N CYS A 209 -8.60 -7.06 16.98
CA CYS A 209 -8.90 -7.65 15.69
C CYS A 209 -7.64 -7.77 14.81
N TYR A 210 -6.86 -6.70 14.73
CA TYR A 210 -5.60 -6.63 13.99
C TYR A 210 -4.59 -7.68 14.47
N ALA A 211 -4.33 -7.74 15.77
CA ALA A 211 -3.38 -8.65 16.36
C ALA A 211 -3.81 -10.12 16.14
N ARG A 212 -5.10 -10.42 16.30
CA ARG A 212 -5.63 -11.76 16.04
C ARG A 212 -5.36 -12.23 14.61
N THR A 213 -5.55 -11.37 13.61
CA THR A 213 -5.26 -11.72 12.21
C THR A 213 -3.81 -12.16 12.03
N TYR A 214 -2.85 -11.48 12.68
CA TYR A 214 -1.44 -11.87 12.60
C TYR A 214 -1.15 -13.17 13.32
N TYR A 215 -1.67 -13.37 14.53
CA TYR A 215 -1.50 -14.62 15.28
C TYR A 215 -2.12 -15.83 14.57
N GLU A 216 -3.26 -15.67 13.91
CA GLU A 216 -3.88 -16.73 13.10
C GLU A 216 -3.02 -17.13 11.89
N HIS A 217 -2.13 -16.24 11.42
CA HIS A 217 -1.12 -16.51 10.38
C HIS A 217 0.25 -16.93 10.95
N GLY A 218 0.35 -17.16 12.25
CA GLY A 218 1.56 -17.65 12.91
C GLY A 218 2.63 -16.60 13.16
N ASN A 219 2.31 -15.32 13.06
CA ASN A 219 3.25 -14.22 13.26
C ASN A 219 2.75 -13.23 14.32
N PRO A 220 3.64 -12.59 15.09
CA PRO A 220 3.25 -11.44 15.90
C PRO A 220 2.93 -10.23 15.01
N PRO A 221 2.06 -9.31 15.48
CA PRO A 221 1.78 -8.07 14.77
C PRO A 221 3.05 -7.22 14.56
N TYR A 222 3.28 -6.73 13.34
CA TYR A 222 4.41 -5.83 13.07
C TYR A 222 4.27 -4.46 13.75
N LEU A 223 3.03 -3.96 13.90
CA LEU A 223 2.76 -2.67 14.50
C LEU A 223 2.22 -2.85 15.92
N SER A 224 2.79 -2.14 16.86
CA SER A 224 2.38 -2.22 18.26
C SER A 224 1.08 -1.47 18.54
N ARG A 225 0.45 -1.71 19.71
CA ARG A 225 -0.70 -0.93 20.15
C ARG A 225 -0.35 0.55 20.33
N ASP A 226 0.87 0.86 20.78
CA ASP A 226 1.36 2.22 20.96
C ASP A 226 1.48 2.97 19.63
N PHE A 227 1.83 2.29 18.54
CA PHE A 227 1.82 2.90 17.21
C PHE A 227 0.44 3.49 16.87
N PHE A 228 -0.62 2.71 17.03
CA PHE A 228 -1.99 3.18 16.74
C PHE A 228 -2.47 4.24 17.72
N HIS A 229 -2.05 4.16 18.98
CA HIS A 229 -2.32 5.21 19.98
C HIS A 229 -1.71 6.55 19.56
N ARG A 230 -0.46 6.56 19.10
CA ARG A 230 0.21 7.76 18.58
C ARG A 230 -0.48 8.32 17.36
N LEU A 231 -0.92 7.47 16.42
CA LEU A 231 -1.69 7.90 15.25
C LEU A 231 -3.02 8.55 15.64
N ALA A 232 -3.72 8.00 16.62
CA ALA A 232 -4.96 8.57 17.14
C ALA A 232 -4.75 9.97 17.74
N GLN A 233 -3.60 10.23 18.34
CA GLN A 233 -3.27 11.53 18.95
C GLN A 233 -2.74 12.54 17.93
N THR A 234 -1.82 12.12 17.03
CA THR A 234 -1.07 13.05 16.19
C THR A 234 -1.71 13.31 14.83
N GLN A 235 -2.51 12.39 14.34
CA GLN A 235 -3.14 12.52 13.01
C GLN A 235 -4.52 11.82 12.93
N PRO A 236 -5.46 12.11 13.85
CA PRO A 236 -6.75 11.42 13.89
C PRO A 236 -7.54 11.58 12.58
N GLY A 237 -7.56 12.76 11.97
CA GLY A 237 -8.33 13.07 10.76
C GLY A 237 -8.00 12.22 9.51
N TYR A 238 -6.89 11.47 9.53
CA TYR A 238 -6.46 10.61 8.43
C TYR A 238 -7.00 9.17 8.54
N TRP A 239 -7.84 8.87 9.51
CA TRP A 239 -8.31 7.52 9.76
C TRP A 239 -9.83 7.41 9.67
N LEU A 240 -10.27 6.32 9.03
CA LEU A 240 -11.65 5.89 8.92
C LEU A 240 -11.72 4.44 9.37
N LEU A 241 -12.55 4.16 10.36
CA LEU A 241 -12.74 2.84 10.95
C LEU A 241 -14.15 2.36 10.70
N PHE A 242 -14.30 1.22 10.03
CA PHE A 242 -15.56 0.50 9.95
C PHE A 242 -15.60 -0.56 11.03
N ILE A 243 -16.64 -0.56 11.85
CA ILE A 243 -16.89 -1.56 12.89
C ILE A 243 -18.15 -2.34 12.53
N ALA A 244 -18.02 -3.66 12.47
CA ALA A 244 -19.15 -4.58 12.28
C ALA A 244 -19.73 -5.01 13.64
N HIS A 245 -21.05 -4.92 13.77
CA HIS A 245 -21.81 -5.33 14.94
C HIS A 245 -22.75 -6.50 14.58
N ASN A 246 -22.88 -7.48 15.49
CA ASN A 246 -23.87 -8.54 15.34
C ASN A 246 -25.28 -8.07 15.77
N ALA A 247 -26.27 -8.93 15.66
CA ALA A 247 -27.67 -8.63 16.03
C ALA A 247 -27.87 -8.28 17.52
N GLN A 248 -26.91 -8.64 18.38
CA GLN A 248 -26.89 -8.29 19.81
C GLN A 248 -26.20 -6.93 20.07
N GLY A 249 -25.71 -6.25 19.02
CA GLY A 249 -24.96 -5.01 19.12
C GLY A 249 -23.50 -5.18 19.52
N GLU A 250 -22.99 -6.43 19.59
CA GLU A 250 -21.60 -6.69 19.93
C GLU A 250 -20.69 -6.45 18.74
N ARG A 251 -19.51 -5.86 18.99
CA ARG A 251 -18.47 -5.62 17.97
C ARG A 251 -17.80 -6.94 17.60
N VAL A 252 -17.84 -7.33 16.32
CA VAL A 252 -17.36 -8.63 15.85
C VAL A 252 -16.19 -8.56 14.87
N ALA A 253 -16.04 -7.44 14.15
CA ALA A 253 -14.95 -7.25 13.19
C ALA A 253 -14.76 -5.76 12.90
N CYS A 254 -13.63 -5.42 12.27
CA CYS A 254 -13.39 -4.05 11.79
C CYS A 254 -12.40 -4.01 10.62
N SER A 255 -12.44 -2.89 9.87
CA SER A 255 -11.42 -2.53 8.89
C SER A 255 -10.99 -1.08 9.09
N LEU A 256 -9.69 -0.82 9.03
CA LEU A 256 -9.10 0.50 9.16
C LEU A 256 -8.58 0.98 7.80
N ILE A 257 -9.04 2.15 7.40
CA ILE A 257 -8.72 2.82 6.14
C ILE A 257 -7.94 4.10 6.46
N ALA A 258 -6.83 4.32 5.75
CA ALA A 258 -6.14 5.60 5.78
C ALA A 258 -6.68 6.52 4.69
N LEU A 259 -6.68 7.84 4.92
CA LEU A 259 -7.12 8.86 3.97
C LEU A 259 -5.92 9.72 3.54
N SER A 260 -5.93 10.20 2.30
CA SER A 260 -4.85 11.05 1.75
C SER A 260 -4.71 12.38 2.47
N ASP A 261 -5.82 12.92 2.96
CA ASP A 261 -5.91 14.21 3.59
C ASP A 261 -7.11 14.29 4.55
N THR A 262 -7.25 15.39 5.25
CA THR A 262 -8.29 15.61 6.28
C THR A 262 -9.51 16.34 5.75
N SER A 263 -9.58 16.63 4.45
CA SER A 263 -10.73 17.32 3.85
C SER A 263 -12.01 16.48 3.97
N PRO A 264 -13.19 17.09 3.87
CA PRO A 264 -14.44 16.33 3.81
C PRO A 264 -14.47 15.31 2.66
N ASN A 265 -13.81 15.63 1.54
CA ASN A 265 -13.71 14.82 0.33
C ASN A 265 -12.25 14.50 0.02
N PRO A 266 -11.62 13.54 0.71
CA PRO A 266 -10.21 13.20 0.48
C PRO A 266 -10.01 12.63 -0.93
N GLN A 267 -8.85 12.90 -1.53
CA GLN A 267 -8.57 12.46 -2.89
C GLN A 267 -8.39 10.94 -3.01
N ALA A 268 -7.83 10.32 -1.99
CA ALA A 268 -7.61 8.87 -1.99
C ALA A 268 -7.87 8.25 -0.62
N ALA A 269 -8.27 6.98 -0.64
CA ALA A 269 -8.40 6.14 0.54
C ALA A 269 -7.58 4.86 0.35
N TYR A 270 -7.00 4.35 1.43
CA TYR A 270 -6.08 3.23 1.44
C TYR A 270 -6.56 2.16 2.41
N GLY A 271 -6.95 1.00 1.91
CA GLY A 271 -7.26 -0.17 2.73
C GLY A 271 -6.01 -0.64 3.46
N ARG A 272 -6.01 -0.56 4.79
CA ARG A 272 -4.80 -0.83 5.57
C ARG A 272 -4.87 -2.13 6.37
N TYR A 273 -5.83 -2.24 7.25
CA TYR A 273 -5.87 -3.34 8.20
C TYR A 273 -7.28 -3.86 8.37
N TRP A 274 -7.37 -5.15 8.65
CA TRP A 274 -8.60 -5.88 8.87
C TRP A 274 -8.40 -6.90 9.99
N GLY A 275 -9.49 -7.19 10.70
CA GLY A 275 -9.55 -8.34 11.58
C GLY A 275 -10.96 -8.62 12.06
N ALA A 276 -11.20 -9.85 12.48
CA ALA A 276 -12.49 -10.31 12.99
C ALA A 276 -12.31 -11.17 14.23
N LEU A 277 -13.19 -10.99 15.20
CA LEU A 277 -13.29 -11.84 16.39
C LEU A 277 -14.30 -12.97 16.22
N GLN A 278 -15.22 -12.84 15.24
CA GLN A 278 -16.21 -13.83 14.87
C GLN A 278 -16.12 -14.13 13.38
N ARG A 279 -16.22 -15.39 13.01
CA ARG A 279 -16.30 -15.81 11.61
C ARG A 279 -17.71 -15.60 11.08
N VAL A 280 -17.84 -14.79 10.04
CA VAL A 280 -19.07 -14.60 9.28
C VAL A 280 -18.73 -14.66 7.79
N ASP A 281 -19.49 -15.42 7.02
CA ASP A 281 -19.23 -15.57 5.59
C ASP A 281 -19.36 -14.23 4.85
N CYS A 282 -18.40 -13.95 3.98
CA CYS A 282 -18.30 -12.72 3.20
C CYS A 282 -18.04 -11.43 4.00
N LEU A 283 -17.91 -11.49 5.33
CA LEU A 283 -17.69 -10.31 6.17
C LEU A 283 -16.42 -9.54 5.80
N HIS A 284 -15.35 -10.23 5.47
CA HIS A 284 -14.11 -9.61 4.98
C HIS A 284 -14.37 -8.73 3.72
N PHE A 285 -15.16 -9.22 2.78
CA PHE A 285 -15.46 -8.46 1.56
C PHE A 285 -16.34 -7.24 1.84
N GLU A 286 -17.31 -7.38 2.71
CA GLU A 286 -18.16 -6.25 3.13
C GLU A 286 -17.32 -5.17 3.83
N ALA A 287 -16.53 -5.55 4.82
CA ALA A 287 -15.75 -4.63 5.65
C ALA A 287 -14.57 -3.97 4.90
N CYS A 288 -13.89 -4.71 4.02
CA CYS A 288 -12.67 -4.24 3.36
C CYS A 288 -12.90 -3.60 1.99
N TYR A 289 -14.05 -3.86 1.35
CA TYR A 289 -14.34 -3.36 0.00
C TYR A 289 -15.69 -2.67 -0.10
N TYR A 290 -16.82 -3.30 0.25
CA TYR A 290 -18.14 -2.74 -0.06
C TYR A 290 -18.48 -1.53 0.80
N GLN A 291 -18.22 -1.58 2.08
CA GLN A 291 -18.39 -0.42 2.98
C GLN A 291 -17.42 0.72 2.62
N PRO A 292 -16.11 0.49 2.44
CA PRO A 292 -15.18 1.53 2.00
C PRO A 292 -15.54 2.14 0.64
N LEU A 293 -15.91 1.33 -0.36
CA LEU A 293 -16.29 1.84 -1.68
C LEU A 293 -17.56 2.70 -1.63
N ALA A 294 -18.59 2.25 -0.87
CA ALA A 294 -19.80 3.03 -0.68
C ALA A 294 -19.50 4.39 -0.03
N TRP A 295 -18.64 4.39 0.99
CA TRP A 295 -18.16 5.60 1.67
C TRP A 295 -17.39 6.51 0.70
N CYS A 296 -16.48 5.93 -0.09
CA CYS A 296 -15.69 6.68 -1.08
C CYS A 296 -16.58 7.38 -2.10
N MET A 297 -17.62 6.71 -2.62
CA MET A 297 -18.57 7.30 -3.57
C MET A 297 -19.35 8.45 -2.92
N ALA A 298 -19.86 8.24 -1.70
CA ALA A 298 -20.63 9.26 -0.97
C ALA A 298 -19.81 10.52 -0.63
N HIS A 299 -18.46 10.39 -0.53
CA HIS A 299 -17.55 11.48 -0.20
C HIS A 299 -16.70 11.94 -1.40
N GLY A 300 -17.04 11.54 -2.64
CA GLY A 300 -16.34 11.97 -3.85
C GLY A 300 -14.87 11.58 -3.92
N VAL A 301 -14.44 10.54 -3.16
CA VAL A 301 -13.07 10.03 -3.18
C VAL A 301 -12.76 9.47 -4.57
N GLN A 302 -11.62 9.88 -5.13
CA GLN A 302 -11.26 9.54 -6.52
C GLN A 302 -10.66 8.14 -6.66
N ARG A 303 -9.95 7.65 -5.64
CA ARG A 303 -9.24 6.38 -5.69
C ARG A 303 -9.29 5.65 -4.35
N PHE A 304 -9.51 4.33 -4.41
CA PHE A 304 -9.34 3.44 -3.28
C PHE A 304 -8.28 2.37 -3.61
N GLU A 305 -7.23 2.31 -2.81
CA GLU A 305 -6.16 1.33 -2.95
C GLU A 305 -6.40 0.15 -1.99
N GLY A 306 -6.61 -1.03 -2.56
CA GLY A 306 -6.94 -2.24 -1.79
C GLY A 306 -5.74 -2.94 -1.15
N GLY A 307 -4.53 -2.33 -1.15
CA GLY A 307 -3.30 -2.93 -0.64
C GLY A 307 -2.63 -3.92 -1.60
N ALA A 308 -1.50 -4.50 -1.16
CA ALA A 308 -0.73 -5.46 -1.94
C ALA A 308 -1.51 -6.77 -2.16
N GLN A 309 -1.29 -7.41 -3.32
CA GLN A 309 -1.77 -8.73 -3.73
C GLN A 309 -3.30 -8.95 -3.80
N GLY A 310 -3.72 -9.90 -4.61
CA GLY A 310 -5.04 -10.50 -4.63
C GLY A 310 -5.91 -10.17 -5.84
N GLU A 311 -5.86 -11.00 -6.89
CA GLU A 311 -6.74 -10.92 -8.07
C GLU A 311 -8.25 -10.96 -7.73
N HIS A 312 -8.61 -11.55 -6.58
CA HIS A 312 -10.01 -11.56 -6.11
C HIS A 312 -10.61 -10.14 -5.98
N LYS A 313 -9.75 -9.11 -5.87
CA LYS A 313 -10.15 -7.70 -5.84
C LYS A 313 -10.75 -7.22 -7.15
N MET A 314 -10.34 -7.79 -8.29
CA MET A 314 -10.93 -7.47 -9.60
C MET A 314 -12.44 -7.76 -9.66
N ALA A 315 -12.89 -8.83 -9.00
CA ALA A 315 -14.32 -9.12 -8.92
C ALA A 315 -15.14 -7.99 -8.27
N ARG A 316 -14.48 -7.04 -7.61
CA ARG A 316 -15.02 -5.86 -6.90
C ARG A 316 -14.58 -4.55 -7.56
N ALA A 317 -14.17 -4.65 -8.84
CA ALA A 317 -13.73 -3.53 -9.67
C ALA A 317 -12.52 -2.75 -9.14
N LEU A 318 -11.66 -3.38 -8.32
CA LEU A 318 -10.31 -2.88 -8.13
C LEU A 318 -9.49 -3.38 -9.31
N LEU A 319 -9.07 -2.48 -10.17
CA LEU A 319 -8.34 -2.80 -11.41
C LEU A 319 -6.84 -2.90 -11.15
N PRO A 320 -6.12 -3.68 -11.96
CA PRO A 320 -4.67 -3.80 -11.85
C PRO A 320 -4.01 -2.44 -12.10
N THR A 321 -3.06 -2.10 -11.26
CA THR A 321 -2.33 -0.84 -11.33
C THR A 321 -0.85 -1.13 -11.09
N ALA A 322 -0.01 -0.65 -12.00
CA ALA A 322 1.43 -0.78 -11.87
C ALA A 322 1.95 0.05 -10.68
N THR A 323 2.84 -0.54 -9.90
CA THR A 323 3.64 0.15 -8.87
C THR A 323 5.11 -0.07 -9.15
N HIS A 324 5.94 0.90 -8.78
CA HIS A 324 7.32 0.94 -9.19
C HIS A 324 8.29 0.97 -8.01
N SER A 325 9.44 0.35 -8.20
CA SER A 325 10.60 0.45 -7.32
C SER A 325 11.87 0.53 -8.16
N ALA A 326 12.96 1.03 -7.57
CA ALA A 326 14.24 1.12 -8.22
C ALA A 326 15.32 0.49 -7.36
N HIS A 327 16.27 -0.22 -7.98
CA HIS A 327 17.23 -1.08 -7.30
C HIS A 327 18.63 -0.87 -7.86
N TRP A 328 19.61 -0.82 -6.97
CA TRP A 328 21.04 -0.86 -7.30
C TRP A 328 21.74 -1.91 -6.45
N LEU A 329 22.63 -2.69 -7.06
CA LEU A 329 23.44 -3.70 -6.39
C LEU A 329 24.91 -3.33 -6.53
N ALA A 330 25.67 -3.45 -5.44
CA ALA A 330 27.08 -3.08 -5.40
C ALA A 330 27.97 -4.05 -6.20
N HIS A 331 27.65 -5.36 -6.13
CA HIS A 331 28.45 -6.39 -6.80
C HIS A 331 28.10 -6.50 -8.29
N PRO A 332 29.04 -6.25 -9.22
CA PRO A 332 28.72 -6.16 -10.66
C PRO A 332 28.04 -7.39 -11.24
N ALA A 333 28.57 -8.60 -10.95
CA ALA A 333 27.99 -9.84 -11.50
C ALA A 333 26.56 -10.10 -10.99
N PHE A 334 26.22 -9.68 -9.77
CA PHE A 334 24.84 -9.76 -9.27
C PHE A 334 23.96 -8.65 -9.86
N SER A 335 24.51 -7.45 -10.08
CA SER A 335 23.82 -6.38 -10.78
C SER A 335 23.37 -6.84 -12.16
N ASP A 336 24.30 -7.38 -12.97
CA ASP A 336 24.00 -7.91 -14.30
C ASP A 336 22.98 -9.08 -14.28
N ALA A 337 23.06 -9.95 -13.29
CA ALA A 337 22.14 -11.07 -13.14
C ALA A 337 20.72 -10.59 -12.76
N VAL A 338 20.63 -9.61 -11.86
CA VAL A 338 19.37 -9.00 -11.43
C VAL A 338 18.76 -8.20 -12.57
N GLU A 339 19.54 -7.44 -13.34
CA GLU A 339 19.04 -6.71 -14.51
C GLU A 339 18.34 -7.64 -15.49
N ARG A 340 18.99 -8.73 -15.90
CA ARG A 340 18.36 -9.76 -16.77
C ARG A 340 17.14 -10.44 -16.14
N PHE A 341 17.12 -10.56 -14.80
CA PHE A 341 15.94 -11.09 -14.10
C PHE A 341 14.78 -10.10 -14.17
N LEU A 342 15.04 -8.80 -13.93
CA LEU A 342 14.03 -7.75 -13.95
C LEU A 342 13.45 -7.50 -15.35
N GLU A 343 14.26 -7.62 -16.41
CA GLU A 343 13.78 -7.56 -17.78
C GLU A 343 12.72 -8.65 -18.04
N ARG A 344 13.04 -9.92 -17.71
CA ARG A 344 12.10 -11.04 -17.87
C ARG A 344 10.87 -10.94 -16.97
N GLU A 345 11.06 -10.49 -15.71
CA GLU A 345 9.95 -10.24 -14.78
C GLU A 345 9.02 -9.13 -15.34
N GLY A 346 9.60 -8.07 -15.91
CA GLY A 346 8.87 -6.97 -16.52
C GLY A 346 8.01 -7.41 -17.71
N GLU A 347 8.53 -8.25 -18.59
CA GLU A 347 7.76 -8.87 -19.69
C GLU A 347 6.59 -9.71 -19.16
N GLY A 348 6.84 -10.50 -18.10
CA GLY A 348 5.80 -11.29 -17.43
C GLY A 348 4.72 -10.42 -16.78
N VAL A 349 5.10 -9.32 -16.15
CA VAL A 349 4.17 -8.35 -15.56
C VAL A 349 3.33 -7.66 -16.63
N ALA A 350 3.92 -7.26 -17.77
CA ALA A 350 3.19 -6.66 -18.88
C ALA A 350 2.12 -7.63 -19.43
N GLN A 351 2.51 -8.88 -19.73
CA GLN A 351 1.58 -9.93 -20.18
C GLN A 351 0.47 -10.20 -19.15
N TYR A 352 0.80 -10.18 -17.86
CA TYR A 352 -0.16 -10.35 -16.78
C TYR A 352 -1.17 -9.20 -16.72
N LEU A 353 -0.72 -7.95 -16.86
CA LEU A 353 -1.59 -6.79 -16.94
C LEU A 353 -2.55 -6.88 -18.13
N ASP A 354 -2.06 -7.18 -19.33
CA ASP A 354 -2.88 -7.37 -20.54
C ASP A 354 -3.95 -8.45 -20.34
N HIS A 355 -3.56 -9.58 -19.73
CA HIS A 355 -4.51 -10.65 -19.42
C HIS A 355 -5.60 -10.22 -18.43
N LEU A 356 -5.24 -9.43 -17.40
CA LEU A 356 -6.18 -8.94 -16.42
C LEU A 356 -7.13 -7.88 -17.01
N GLU A 357 -6.67 -7.01 -17.91
CA GLU A 357 -7.50 -6.03 -18.59
C GLU A 357 -8.61 -6.68 -19.41
N GLN A 358 -8.31 -7.81 -20.09
CA GLN A 358 -9.31 -8.60 -20.83
C GLN A 358 -10.41 -9.18 -19.92
N ARG A 359 -10.15 -9.30 -18.61
CA ARG A 359 -11.08 -9.78 -17.58
C ARG A 359 -11.80 -8.67 -16.84
N SER A 360 -11.90 -7.48 -17.43
CA SER A 360 -12.57 -6.33 -16.85
C SER A 360 -13.92 -6.71 -16.22
N PRO A 361 -14.22 -6.29 -14.99
CA PRO A 361 -15.48 -6.59 -14.31
C PRO A 361 -16.66 -5.76 -14.83
N PHE A 362 -16.38 -4.73 -15.63
CA PHE A 362 -17.40 -3.84 -16.18
C PHE A 362 -18.16 -4.48 -17.36
N ARG A 363 -19.32 -3.93 -17.68
CA ARG A 363 -20.07 -4.33 -18.86
C ARG A 363 -19.26 -4.03 -20.11
N LYS A 364 -19.20 -4.99 -21.04
CA LYS A 364 -18.74 -4.68 -22.39
C LYS A 364 -19.83 -3.82 -23.07
N ALA A 365 -19.38 -2.82 -23.83
CA ALA A 365 -20.27 -2.13 -24.75
C ALA A 365 -20.81 -3.18 -25.73
N GLY A 366 -22.15 -3.31 -25.79
CA GLY A 366 -22.82 -4.18 -26.75
C GLY A 366 -22.82 -3.57 -28.14
#